data_a54d7173856221835fcd9fe279518799
#
_entry.id   a54d7173856221835fcd9fe279518799
#
_cell.length_a   1.000
_cell.length_b   1.000
_cell.length_c   1.000
_cell.angle_alpha   90.00
_cell.angle_beta   90.00
_cell.angle_gamma   90.00
#
_symmetry.space_group_name_H-M   'P 1'
#
loop_
_entity.id
_entity.type
_entity.pdbx_description
1 polymer ?
#
loop_
_entity_poly.entity_id
_entity_poly.type
_entity_poly.pdbx_seq_one_letter_code
_entity_poly.pdbx_strand_id
1 'polypeptide(L)'
;SGKVINKLKDRMPNLIGGSADLAPSNKTNMSDAGDFSKADYAGRNMHFGVRELAMTAIGNGMMLHGGLRTYVSTFFVFSDYTKPMARLSALMKMPLTFVFTHDSIGVGEDGPTHEPIEQLAMFRAMPNFHVFRPCDATETAAAWYSAVTSKTTPTALVLSRQNLAPMPGSCKDALKGGYVIDDCEGTPDLILI
;
A
#
# COMPACT_ATOMS: atom_id res chain seq x y z
N SER A 1 7.17 -5.51 0.41
CA SER A 1 6.21 -5.10 1.45
C SER A 1 6.19 -6.09 2.63
N GLY A 2 6.02 -7.41 2.42
CA GLY A 2 5.87 -8.41 3.48
C GLY A 2 6.97 -8.40 4.56
N LYS A 3 8.23 -8.22 4.16
CA LYS A 3 9.34 -8.09 5.13
C LYS A 3 9.22 -6.83 5.98
N VAL A 4 8.74 -5.73 5.40
CA VAL A 4 8.61 -4.45 6.11
C VAL A 4 7.46 -4.52 7.12
N ILE A 5 6.28 -5.03 6.71
CA ILE A 5 5.13 -5.14 7.60
C ILE A 5 5.42 -6.04 8.80
N ASN A 6 6.18 -7.11 8.59
CA ASN A 6 6.59 -8.03 9.67
C ASN A 6 7.60 -7.41 10.64
N LYS A 7 8.41 -6.45 10.21
CA LYS A 7 9.25 -5.63 11.13
C LYS A 7 8.43 -4.57 11.85
N LEU A 8 7.44 -3.99 11.18
CA LEU A 8 6.56 -2.98 11.80
C LEU A 8 5.68 -3.58 12.89
N LYS A 9 5.13 -4.80 12.68
CA LYS A 9 4.27 -5.47 13.67
C LYS A 9 4.92 -5.63 15.03
N ASP A 10 6.25 -5.83 15.06
CA ASP A 10 7.02 -6.02 16.31
C ASP A 10 7.22 -4.70 17.08
N ARG A 11 7.14 -3.58 16.38
CA ARG A 11 7.31 -2.23 16.95
C ARG A 11 5.98 -1.48 17.13
N MET A 12 4.93 -1.94 16.49
CA MET A 12 3.61 -1.32 16.47
C MET A 12 2.54 -2.34 16.87
N PRO A 13 2.31 -2.53 18.18
CA PRO A 13 1.33 -3.51 18.65
C PRO A 13 -0.10 -3.20 18.20
N ASN A 14 -0.37 -1.95 17.83
CA ASN A 14 -1.65 -1.49 17.31
C ASN A 14 -1.77 -1.55 15.78
N LEU A 15 -0.79 -2.12 15.08
CA LEU A 15 -0.89 -2.35 13.64
C LEU A 15 -1.80 -3.56 13.39
N ILE A 16 -2.88 -3.36 12.65
CA ILE A 16 -3.87 -4.37 12.29
C ILE A 16 -4.32 -4.16 10.85
N GLY A 17 -4.67 -5.22 10.16
CA GLY A 17 -5.20 -5.10 8.79
C GLY A 17 -5.20 -6.43 8.06
N GLY A 18 -5.39 -6.38 6.76
CA GLY A 18 -5.46 -7.58 5.94
C GLY A 18 -5.86 -7.31 4.51
N SER A 19 -6.38 -8.33 3.85
CA SER A 19 -6.63 -8.30 2.42
C SER A 19 -8.05 -8.77 2.07
N ALA A 20 -8.52 -8.32 0.91
CA ALA A 20 -9.73 -8.82 0.26
C ALA A 20 -9.45 -10.19 -0.40
N ASP A 21 -9.26 -11.21 0.42
CA ASP A 21 -9.01 -12.62 0.04
C ASP A 21 -7.72 -12.88 -0.77
N LEU A 22 -6.77 -11.96 -0.72
CA LEU A 22 -5.52 -12.02 -1.50
C LEU A 22 -4.26 -11.93 -0.63
N ALA A 23 -4.35 -12.15 0.67
CA ALA A 23 -3.26 -11.95 1.61
C ALA A 23 -1.96 -12.72 1.27
N PRO A 24 -2.01 -13.99 0.82
CA PRO A 24 -0.80 -14.70 0.38
C PRO A 24 -0.13 -14.07 -0.83
N SER A 25 -0.91 -13.62 -1.82
CA SER A 25 -0.42 -12.99 -3.05
C SER A 25 0.11 -11.58 -2.79
N ASN A 26 -0.60 -10.80 -1.99
CA ASN A 26 -0.21 -9.43 -1.61
C ASN A 26 0.95 -9.38 -0.62
N LYS A 27 1.32 -10.52 -0.02
CA LYS A 27 2.34 -10.61 1.05
C LYS A 27 2.06 -9.64 2.20
N THR A 28 0.82 -9.65 2.69
CA THR A 28 0.34 -8.73 3.74
C THR A 28 0.01 -9.41 5.07
N ASN A 29 0.22 -10.71 5.19
CA ASN A 29 0.11 -11.39 6.48
C ASN A 29 1.25 -11.00 7.42
N MET A 30 0.88 -10.69 8.64
CA MET A 30 1.78 -10.55 9.78
C MET A 30 1.98 -11.91 10.42
N SER A 31 3.19 -12.47 10.28
CA SER A 31 3.55 -13.77 10.85
C SER A 31 3.38 -13.75 12.36
N ASP A 32 2.86 -14.84 12.94
CA ASP A 32 2.69 -15.02 14.38
C ASP A 32 1.81 -13.96 15.08
N ALA A 33 1.00 -13.22 14.30
CA ALA A 33 0.12 -12.17 14.83
C ALA A 33 -1.34 -12.63 15.00
N GLY A 34 -1.64 -13.90 14.73
CA GLY A 34 -2.99 -14.46 14.80
C GLY A 34 -3.99 -13.85 13.82
N ASP A 35 -5.09 -14.56 13.61
CA ASP A 35 -6.20 -14.10 12.78
C ASP A 35 -7.31 -13.50 13.66
N PHE A 36 -7.70 -12.28 13.36
CA PHE A 36 -8.83 -11.65 14.02
C PHE A 36 -10.12 -12.40 13.67
N SER A 37 -10.72 -13.00 14.67
CA SER A 37 -11.90 -13.84 14.48
C SER A 37 -12.81 -13.83 15.71
N LYS A 38 -13.98 -14.45 15.60
CA LYS A 38 -14.89 -14.66 16.73
C LYS A 38 -14.23 -15.46 17.86
N ALA A 39 -13.29 -16.34 17.53
CA ALA A 39 -12.58 -17.16 18.50
C ALA A 39 -11.37 -16.42 19.12
N ASP A 40 -10.81 -15.45 18.43
CA ASP A 40 -9.64 -14.67 18.88
C ASP A 40 -9.71 -13.21 18.42
N TYR A 41 -10.12 -12.34 19.32
CA TYR A 41 -10.14 -10.89 19.08
C TYR A 41 -8.77 -10.23 19.26
N ALA A 42 -7.74 -10.95 19.69
CA ALA A 42 -6.38 -10.44 19.81
C ALA A 42 -5.60 -10.60 18.49
N GLY A 43 -6.09 -11.41 17.56
CA GLY A 43 -5.50 -11.57 16.24
C GLY A 43 -5.45 -10.25 15.47
N ARG A 44 -4.38 -10.05 14.69
CA ARG A 44 -4.14 -8.80 13.96
C ARG A 44 -4.24 -8.93 12.44
N ASN A 45 -4.36 -10.14 11.91
CA ASN A 45 -4.65 -10.38 10.51
C ASN A 45 -6.17 -10.44 10.29
N MET A 46 -6.68 -9.58 9.43
CA MET A 46 -8.09 -9.52 9.08
C MET A 46 -8.35 -10.15 7.70
N HIS A 47 -9.34 -11.01 7.62
CA HIS A 47 -9.78 -11.63 6.38
C HIS A 47 -11.11 -11.00 5.94
N PHE A 48 -11.02 -10.06 5.00
CA PHE A 48 -12.20 -9.30 4.56
C PHE A 48 -13.05 -10.04 3.52
N GLY A 49 -12.53 -11.12 2.92
CA GLY A 49 -13.14 -11.78 1.76
C GLY A 49 -13.10 -10.85 0.54
N VAL A 50 -13.75 -11.25 -0.54
CA VAL A 50 -13.84 -10.45 -1.80
C VAL A 50 -14.82 -9.30 -1.58
N ARG A 51 -14.40 -8.25 -0.84
CA ARG A 51 -15.25 -7.13 -0.40
C ARG A 51 -14.43 -5.85 -0.24
N GLU A 52 -13.80 -5.38 -1.29
CA GLU A 52 -12.86 -4.26 -1.28
C GLU A 52 -13.49 -2.97 -0.75
N LEU A 53 -14.73 -2.68 -1.14
CA LEU A 53 -15.48 -1.52 -0.64
C LEU A 53 -15.70 -1.62 0.86
N ALA A 54 -16.23 -2.75 1.34
CA ALA A 54 -16.48 -2.97 2.76
C ALA A 54 -15.17 -3.02 3.57
N MET A 55 -14.13 -3.67 3.04
CA MET A 55 -12.78 -3.67 3.63
C MET A 55 -12.28 -2.25 3.89
N THR A 56 -12.38 -1.39 2.90
CA THR A 56 -11.93 -0.01 3.01
C THR A 56 -12.81 0.80 3.98
N ALA A 57 -14.13 0.59 3.95
CA ALA A 57 -15.05 1.24 4.89
C ALA A 57 -14.78 0.81 6.34
N ILE A 58 -14.52 -0.47 6.58
CA ILE A 58 -14.13 -1.00 7.90
C ILE A 58 -12.80 -0.38 8.33
N GLY A 59 -11.79 -0.34 7.44
CA GLY A 59 -10.51 0.31 7.71
C GLY A 59 -10.67 1.77 8.11
N ASN A 60 -11.52 2.53 7.41
CA ASN A 60 -11.86 3.91 7.79
C ASN A 60 -12.52 3.99 9.18
N GLY A 61 -13.46 3.11 9.47
CA GLY A 61 -14.12 3.06 10.77
C GLY A 61 -13.16 2.76 11.92
N MET A 62 -12.22 1.82 11.70
CA MET A 62 -11.17 1.50 12.69
C MET A 62 -10.23 2.68 12.93
N MET A 63 -9.82 3.40 11.88
CA MET A 63 -9.01 4.60 12.00
C MET A 63 -9.75 5.73 12.70
N LEU A 64 -11.05 5.89 12.42
CA LEU A 64 -11.92 6.91 13.02
C LEU A 64 -12.13 6.65 14.52
N HIS A 65 -12.29 5.38 14.93
CA HIS A 65 -12.39 4.98 16.33
C HIS A 65 -11.12 5.38 17.11
N GLY A 66 -9.95 5.34 16.45
CA GLY A 66 -8.67 5.69 17.06
C GLY A 66 -7.97 4.52 17.76
N GLY A 67 -6.71 4.75 18.16
CA GLY A 67 -5.88 3.75 18.82
C GLY A 67 -5.22 2.72 17.91
N LEU A 68 -5.75 2.51 16.71
CA LEU A 68 -5.25 1.54 15.74
C LEU A 68 -4.48 2.22 14.60
N ARG A 69 -3.57 1.47 14.01
CA ARG A 69 -2.98 1.74 12.69
C ARG A 69 -3.42 0.64 11.75
N THR A 70 -4.17 1.02 10.72
CA THR A 70 -4.85 0.05 9.86
C THR A 70 -4.28 0.08 8.46
N TYR A 71 -4.11 -1.09 7.88
CA TYR A 71 -3.85 -1.26 6.45
C TYR A 71 -4.89 -2.16 5.81
N VAL A 72 -5.15 -1.93 4.54
CA VAL A 72 -6.03 -2.73 3.68
C VAL A 72 -5.31 -3.06 2.38
N SER A 73 -5.58 -4.23 1.81
CA SER A 73 -4.82 -4.71 0.65
C SER A 73 -5.69 -5.45 -0.35
N THR A 74 -5.38 -5.25 -1.62
CA THR A 74 -5.93 -5.98 -2.76
C THR A 74 -4.98 -5.85 -3.96
N PHE A 75 -5.28 -6.50 -5.08
CA PHE A 75 -4.61 -6.21 -6.35
C PHE A 75 -4.98 -4.80 -6.83
N PHE A 76 -4.06 -4.17 -7.54
CA PHE A 76 -4.23 -2.76 -7.89
C PHE A 76 -5.42 -2.52 -8.83
N VAL A 77 -5.73 -3.43 -9.74
CA VAL A 77 -6.93 -3.34 -10.58
C VAL A 77 -8.21 -3.30 -9.73
N PHE A 78 -8.28 -4.05 -8.63
CA PHE A 78 -9.46 -4.06 -7.75
C PHE A 78 -9.54 -2.83 -6.84
N SER A 79 -8.59 -1.91 -6.94
CA SER A 79 -8.70 -0.60 -6.32
C SER A 79 -9.89 0.21 -6.84
N ASP A 80 -10.41 -0.13 -8.00
CA ASP A 80 -11.68 0.41 -8.51
C ASP A 80 -12.82 0.23 -7.52
N TYR A 81 -12.87 -0.90 -6.83
CA TYR A 81 -13.88 -1.18 -5.80
C TYR A 81 -13.56 -0.51 -4.47
N THR A 82 -12.31 -0.14 -4.21
CA THR A 82 -11.93 0.63 -3.00
C THR A 82 -12.15 2.12 -3.15
N LYS A 83 -12.16 2.64 -4.39
CA LYS A 83 -12.11 4.08 -4.71
C LYS A 83 -13.10 4.94 -3.94
N PRO A 84 -14.41 4.60 -3.83
CA PRO A 84 -15.36 5.45 -3.11
C PRO A 84 -14.96 5.65 -1.66
N MET A 85 -14.52 4.59 -1.00
CA MET A 85 -14.13 4.63 0.42
C MET A 85 -12.72 5.21 0.61
N ALA A 86 -11.81 5.04 -0.36
CA ALA A 86 -10.51 5.70 -0.38
C ALA A 86 -10.66 7.22 -0.48
N ARG A 87 -11.61 7.69 -1.32
CA ARG A 87 -11.96 9.11 -1.38
C ARG A 87 -12.49 9.63 -0.04
N LEU A 88 -13.28 8.83 0.67
CA LEU A 88 -13.73 9.19 2.02
C LEU A 88 -12.58 9.19 3.02
N SER A 89 -11.61 8.27 2.93
CA SER A 89 -10.40 8.33 3.76
C SER A 89 -9.70 9.69 3.62
N ALA A 90 -9.53 10.16 2.39
CA ALA A 90 -8.90 11.45 2.09
C ALA A 90 -9.73 12.64 2.63
N LEU A 91 -11.04 12.60 2.40
CA LEU A 91 -11.98 13.65 2.83
C LEU A 91 -12.06 13.76 4.36
N MET A 92 -12.12 12.63 5.06
CA MET A 92 -12.16 12.54 6.52
C MET A 92 -10.78 12.70 7.17
N LYS A 93 -9.72 12.83 6.38
CA LYS A 93 -8.33 12.90 6.85
C LYS A 93 -7.93 11.67 7.69
N MET A 94 -8.38 10.49 7.28
CA MET A 94 -8.02 9.23 7.91
C MET A 94 -6.75 8.66 7.27
N PRO A 95 -5.66 8.50 8.00
CA PRO A 95 -4.39 8.01 7.46
C PRO A 95 -4.37 6.48 7.28
N LEU A 96 -5.36 5.96 6.56
CA LEU A 96 -5.44 4.55 6.20
C LEU A 96 -4.33 4.21 5.21
N THR A 97 -3.69 3.06 5.41
CA THR A 97 -2.66 2.56 4.49
C THR A 97 -3.27 1.56 3.51
N PHE A 98 -3.09 1.82 2.22
CA PHE A 98 -3.50 0.93 1.14
C PHE A 98 -2.27 0.21 0.60
N VAL A 99 -2.31 -1.10 0.53
CA VAL A 99 -1.27 -1.93 -0.09
C VAL A 99 -1.85 -2.54 -1.35
N PHE A 100 -1.58 -1.91 -2.47
CA PHE A 100 -1.98 -2.37 -3.79
C PHE A 100 -0.82 -3.07 -4.47
N THR A 101 -1.01 -4.31 -4.88
CA THR A 101 0.00 -5.09 -5.59
C THR A 101 -0.46 -5.44 -7.00
N HIS A 102 0.43 -6.03 -7.79
CA HIS A 102 0.09 -6.39 -9.19
C HIS A 102 -0.24 -5.13 -10.00
N ASP A 103 0.74 -4.22 -10.08
CA ASP A 103 0.59 -2.81 -10.46
C ASP A 103 0.51 -2.52 -11.95
N SER A 104 0.77 -3.51 -12.81
CA SER A 104 1.02 -3.25 -14.23
C SER A 104 0.82 -4.49 -15.11
N ILE A 105 1.12 -4.36 -16.40
CA ILE A 105 1.17 -5.48 -17.36
C ILE A 105 2.11 -6.64 -16.92
N GLY A 106 3.02 -6.38 -15.97
CA GLY A 106 3.84 -7.41 -15.33
C GLY A 106 3.06 -8.41 -14.46
N VAL A 107 1.74 -8.26 -14.33
CA VAL A 107 0.84 -9.31 -13.79
C VAL A 107 0.92 -10.57 -14.65
N GLY A 108 0.99 -10.42 -15.98
CA GLY A 108 1.26 -11.51 -16.93
C GLY A 108 0.02 -12.36 -17.24
N GLU A 109 0.08 -13.63 -16.89
CA GLU A 109 -0.89 -14.66 -17.31
C GLU A 109 -2.34 -14.43 -16.87
N ASP A 110 -2.58 -13.65 -15.83
CA ASP A 110 -3.94 -13.28 -15.39
C ASP A 110 -4.66 -12.39 -16.42
N GLY A 111 -3.89 -11.73 -17.30
CA GLY A 111 -4.38 -10.99 -18.45
C GLY A 111 -5.08 -9.67 -18.15
N PRO A 112 -5.77 -9.09 -19.13
CA PRO A 112 -6.27 -7.71 -19.09
C PRO A 112 -7.31 -7.44 -18.01
N THR A 113 -7.97 -8.45 -17.47
CA THR A 113 -8.92 -8.30 -16.35
C THR A 113 -8.23 -7.98 -15.03
N HIS A 114 -6.89 -8.19 -14.95
CA HIS A 114 -6.09 -8.01 -13.75
C HIS A 114 -4.97 -6.98 -13.93
N GLU A 115 -4.80 -6.46 -15.14
CA GLU A 115 -3.75 -5.49 -15.50
C GLU A 115 -4.28 -4.05 -15.37
N PRO A 116 -3.88 -3.29 -14.34
CA PRO A 116 -4.35 -1.93 -14.15
C PRO A 116 -3.70 -0.96 -15.15
N ILE A 117 -4.45 0.05 -15.60
CA ILE A 117 -3.99 1.10 -16.51
C ILE A 117 -4.30 2.48 -15.91
N GLU A 118 -5.58 2.83 -15.76
CA GLU A 118 -6.04 4.15 -15.34
C GLU A 118 -6.01 4.37 -13.81
N GLN A 119 -5.87 3.32 -13.01
CA GLN A 119 -5.95 3.38 -11.55
C GLN A 119 -4.90 4.32 -10.95
N LEU A 120 -3.70 4.36 -11.53
CA LEU A 120 -2.63 5.23 -11.03
C LEU A 120 -2.99 6.71 -11.19
N ALA A 121 -3.48 7.09 -12.36
CA ALA A 121 -3.94 8.46 -12.63
C ALA A 121 -5.13 8.84 -11.74
N MET A 122 -6.05 7.91 -11.53
CA MET A 122 -7.21 8.07 -10.66
C MET A 122 -6.83 8.42 -9.23
N PHE A 123 -5.87 7.69 -8.62
CA PHE A 123 -5.43 7.96 -7.25
C PHE A 123 -4.57 9.23 -7.16
N ARG A 124 -3.74 9.50 -8.17
CA ARG A 124 -2.94 10.74 -8.24
C ARG A 124 -3.80 12.00 -8.36
N ALA A 125 -4.98 11.89 -8.99
CA ALA A 125 -5.93 13.00 -9.09
C ALA A 125 -6.71 13.25 -7.79
N MET A 126 -6.62 12.37 -6.78
CA MET A 126 -7.39 12.48 -5.54
C MET A 126 -6.72 13.47 -4.57
N PRO A 127 -7.39 14.57 -4.16
CA PRO A 127 -6.83 15.50 -3.18
C PRO A 127 -6.60 14.83 -1.83
N ASN A 128 -5.54 15.24 -1.12
CA ASN A 128 -5.16 14.71 0.18
C ASN A 128 -4.97 13.17 0.16
N PHE A 129 -4.31 12.66 -0.86
CA PHE A 129 -4.01 11.23 -0.99
C PHE A 129 -2.57 11.05 -1.47
N HIS A 130 -1.74 10.32 -0.71
CA HIS A 130 -0.38 10.03 -1.12
C HIS A 130 -0.32 8.72 -1.93
N VAL A 131 0.37 8.75 -3.04
CA VAL A 131 0.62 7.58 -3.89
C VAL A 131 2.11 7.36 -4.02
N PHE A 132 2.59 6.26 -3.47
CA PHE A 132 3.97 5.80 -3.65
C PHE A 132 4.01 4.64 -4.64
N ARG A 133 4.92 4.72 -5.60
CA ARG A 133 5.24 3.63 -6.52
C ARG A 133 6.71 3.27 -6.41
N PRO A 134 7.10 2.55 -5.35
CA PRO A 134 8.49 2.26 -5.04
C PRO A 134 9.16 1.43 -6.13
N CYS A 135 10.37 1.78 -6.52
CA CYS A 135 11.16 1.02 -7.49
C CYS A 135 11.83 -0.21 -6.86
N ASP A 136 11.99 -0.25 -5.53
CA ASP A 136 12.65 -1.35 -4.83
C ASP A 136 12.24 -1.48 -3.35
N ALA A 137 12.99 -2.31 -2.62
CA ALA A 137 12.74 -2.57 -1.19
C ALA A 137 13.04 -1.35 -0.29
N THR A 138 14.03 -0.52 -0.66
CA THR A 138 14.41 0.68 0.10
C THR A 138 13.30 1.72 0.04
N GLU A 139 12.82 2.01 -1.17
CA GLU A 139 11.69 2.92 -1.36
C GLU A 139 10.39 2.36 -0.79
N THR A 140 10.18 1.02 -0.86
CA THR A 140 9.04 0.38 -0.17
C THR A 140 9.09 0.65 1.34
N ALA A 141 10.27 0.61 1.96
CA ALA A 141 10.40 0.92 3.38
C ALA A 141 10.12 2.41 3.67
N ALA A 142 10.57 3.31 2.80
CA ALA A 142 10.25 4.74 2.90
C ALA A 142 8.74 5.01 2.76
N ALA A 143 8.08 4.35 1.80
CA ALA A 143 6.64 4.46 1.62
C ALA A 143 5.85 3.97 2.85
N TRP A 144 6.24 2.84 3.44
CA TRP A 144 5.66 2.35 4.70
C TRP A 144 5.90 3.33 5.84
N TYR A 145 7.11 3.89 5.95
CA TYR A 145 7.40 4.91 6.97
C TYR A 145 6.48 6.11 6.83
N SER A 146 6.33 6.65 5.62
CA SER A 146 5.39 7.74 5.35
C SER A 146 3.96 7.37 5.72
N ALA A 147 3.51 6.18 5.36
CA ALA A 147 2.14 5.70 5.64
C ALA A 147 1.85 5.60 7.14
N VAL A 148 2.74 4.94 7.92
CA VAL A 148 2.47 4.70 9.36
C VAL A 148 2.70 5.93 10.24
N THR A 149 3.46 6.92 9.77
CA THR A 149 3.68 8.18 10.47
C THR A 149 2.69 9.28 10.08
N SER A 150 1.96 9.10 8.99
CA SER A 150 0.92 10.04 8.58
C SER A 150 -0.14 10.19 9.66
N LYS A 151 -0.63 11.42 9.83
CA LYS A 151 -1.70 11.73 10.81
C LYS A 151 -3.05 12.03 10.15
N THR A 152 -3.03 12.49 8.91
CA THR A 152 -4.22 13.03 8.24
C THR A 152 -4.38 12.61 6.79
N THR A 153 -3.38 11.95 6.20
CA THR A 153 -3.37 11.65 4.78
C THR A 153 -3.28 10.15 4.56
N PRO A 154 -4.26 9.53 3.89
CA PRO A 154 -4.16 8.14 3.47
C PRO A 154 -3.02 7.97 2.45
N THR A 155 -2.41 6.80 2.48
CA THR A 155 -1.25 6.51 1.63
C THR A 155 -1.44 5.18 0.91
N ALA A 156 -1.32 5.18 -0.41
CA ALA A 156 -1.27 3.99 -1.23
C ALA A 156 0.18 3.64 -1.58
N LEU A 157 0.54 2.38 -1.33
CA LEU A 157 1.74 1.74 -1.84
C LEU A 157 1.33 0.90 -3.05
N VAL A 158 1.77 1.29 -4.25
CA VAL A 158 1.49 0.60 -5.51
C VAL A 158 2.73 -0.22 -5.87
N LEU A 159 2.61 -1.53 -5.78
CA LEU A 159 3.73 -2.47 -5.78
C LEU A 159 3.62 -3.47 -6.94
N SER A 160 4.75 -3.82 -7.53
CA SER A 160 4.82 -4.84 -8.58
C SER A 160 4.50 -6.25 -8.07
N ARG A 161 4.05 -7.12 -8.98
CA ARG A 161 3.93 -8.56 -8.73
C ARG A 161 5.31 -9.19 -8.58
N GLN A 162 6.22 -8.85 -9.48
CA GLN A 162 7.57 -9.37 -9.52
C GLN A 162 8.49 -8.73 -8.49
N ASN A 163 9.54 -9.44 -8.15
CA ASN A 163 10.63 -8.88 -7.35
C ASN A 163 11.46 -7.94 -8.20
N LEU A 164 11.75 -6.76 -7.68
CA LEU A 164 12.62 -5.78 -8.31
C LEU A 164 14.01 -5.83 -7.66
N ALA A 165 15.04 -5.64 -8.47
CA ALA A 165 16.40 -5.56 -7.99
C ALA A 165 16.63 -4.28 -7.17
N PRO A 166 17.47 -4.30 -6.13
CA PRO A 166 17.85 -3.08 -5.45
C PRO A 166 18.57 -2.11 -6.41
N MET A 167 18.19 -0.85 -6.36
CA MET A 167 18.83 0.22 -7.12
C MET A 167 19.91 0.89 -6.26
N PRO A 168 21.15 1.03 -6.75
CA PRO A 168 22.26 1.58 -5.94
C PRO A 168 21.99 2.99 -5.39
N GLY A 169 21.29 3.83 -6.16
CA GLY A 169 20.93 5.19 -5.75
C GLY A 169 19.67 5.29 -4.90
N SER A 170 18.95 4.17 -4.70
CA SER A 170 17.72 4.17 -3.93
C SER A 170 17.97 4.50 -2.44
N CYS A 171 17.24 5.48 -1.92
CA CYS A 171 17.46 5.96 -0.55
C CYS A 171 16.19 6.56 0.08
N LYS A 172 16.35 7.09 1.29
CA LYS A 172 15.26 7.75 2.03
C LYS A 172 14.71 9.01 1.35
N ASP A 173 15.39 9.54 0.35
CA ASP A 173 14.94 10.71 -0.39
C ASP A 173 13.65 10.45 -1.21
N ALA A 174 13.27 9.18 -1.38
CA ALA A 174 11.93 8.80 -1.81
C ALA A 174 10.79 9.49 -1.02
N LEU A 175 11.05 9.89 0.23
CA LEU A 175 10.11 10.66 1.05
C LEU A 175 9.87 12.08 0.53
N LYS A 176 10.71 12.59 -0.36
CA LYS A 176 10.53 13.90 -1.01
C LYS A 176 9.53 13.86 -2.18
N GLY A 177 9.11 12.66 -2.57
CA GLY A 177 8.18 12.41 -3.70
C GLY A 177 8.89 12.03 -4.99
N GLY A 178 9.97 12.68 -5.34
CA GLY A 178 10.83 12.36 -6.47
C GLY A 178 12.26 12.82 -6.20
N TYR A 179 13.23 12.09 -6.70
CA TYR A 179 14.65 12.40 -6.56
C TYR A 179 15.44 11.68 -7.66
N VAL A 180 16.67 12.12 -7.90
CA VAL A 180 17.56 11.51 -8.87
C VAL A 180 18.15 10.23 -8.28
N ILE A 181 17.85 9.09 -8.90
CA ILE A 181 18.39 7.78 -8.51
C ILE A 181 19.73 7.50 -9.18
N ASP A 182 19.84 7.91 -10.45
CA ASP A 182 21.04 7.75 -11.28
C ASP A 182 21.19 9.00 -12.13
N ASP A 183 22.38 9.49 -12.32
CA ASP A 183 22.67 10.72 -13.03
C ASP A 183 23.81 10.49 -14.03
N CYS A 184 23.86 11.31 -15.07
CA CYS A 184 24.94 11.32 -16.05
C CYS A 184 25.93 12.46 -15.79
N GLU A 185 27.11 12.37 -16.37
CA GLU A 185 28.03 13.50 -16.42
C GLU A 185 27.56 14.52 -17.48
N GLY A 186 27.42 15.78 -17.09
CA GLY A 186 27.03 16.87 -17.98
C GLY A 186 25.49 17.03 -18.11
N THR A 187 25.05 17.42 -19.30
CA THR A 187 23.62 17.63 -19.59
C THR A 187 23.02 16.34 -20.14
N PRO A 188 21.96 15.79 -19.54
CA PRO A 188 21.34 14.58 -20.04
C PRO A 188 20.62 14.80 -21.37
N ASP A 189 20.75 13.84 -22.29
CA ASP A 189 19.97 13.83 -23.54
C ASP A 189 18.54 13.34 -23.31
N LEU A 190 18.30 12.56 -22.25
CA LEU A 190 17.01 11.98 -21.89
C LEU A 190 16.88 11.84 -20.37
N ILE A 191 15.68 12.09 -19.87
CA ILE A 191 15.31 11.85 -18.47
C ILE A 191 14.24 10.76 -18.44
N LEU A 192 14.48 9.70 -17.70
CA LEU A 192 13.49 8.66 -17.39
C LEU A 192 12.86 8.94 -16.02
N ILE A 193 11.54 8.95 -15.96
CA ILE A 193 10.76 9.23 -14.73
C ILE A 193 9.85 8.05 -14.40
#